data_69acaea6ca8ed9a46cb3631a377a612a
#
_entry.id   69acaea6ca8ed9a46cb3631a377a612a
#
_cell.length_a   1.000
_cell.length_b   1.000
_cell.length_c   1.000
_cell.angle_alpha   90.00
_cell.angle_beta   90.00
_cell.angle_gamma   90.00
#
_symmetry.space_group_name_H-M   'P 1'
#
loop_
_entity.id
_entity.type
_entity.pdbx_description
1 polymer ?
#
loop_
_entity_poly.entity_id
_entity_poly.type
_entity_poly.pdbx_seq_one_letter_code
_entity_poly.pdbx_strand_id
1 'polypeptide(L)'
;RQRQMCIRDRAKNVYGKEDTMITIQLDCAIAENFDMYYIDQNGEKQRPYVIHRTSMGCYERTLAWLIEKYAGKFPTWLCPEQVRVLPISEKFADYAEEVNKELKRNGILSTVDNRSEKIGYKIREARLQKLPYMLVVGAQEQETGKVSVRSRFAGDEGAKSLDDFIAAITEEIKNRENRKVEVCLLYTSDAADELD
;
A
#
# COMPACT_ATOMS: atom_id res chain seq x y z
N ARG A 1 -4.05 -1.15 44.89
CA ARG A 1 -4.86 -0.13 44.16
C ARG A 1 -4.42 -0.11 42.71
N GLN A 2 -5.37 -0.27 41.81
CA GLN A 2 -5.11 -0.18 40.37
C GLN A 2 -4.83 1.30 40.03
N ARG A 3 -3.57 1.63 39.73
CA ARG A 3 -3.13 3.00 39.42
C ARG A 3 -3.26 3.35 37.95
N GLN A 4 -3.65 2.39 37.10
CA GLN A 4 -3.77 2.56 35.67
C GLN A 4 -4.98 1.81 35.15
N MET A 5 -5.76 2.45 34.28
CA MET A 5 -6.86 1.84 33.54
C MET A 5 -6.51 1.83 32.06
N CYS A 6 -6.70 0.70 31.38
CA CYS A 6 -6.35 0.53 29.99
C CYS A 6 -7.53 0.03 29.16
N ILE A 7 -7.80 0.70 28.05
CA ILE A 7 -8.63 0.21 26.96
C ILE A 7 -7.71 -0.23 25.83
N ARG A 8 -7.95 -1.42 25.26
CA ARG A 8 -7.09 -2.02 24.24
C ARG A 8 -7.93 -2.57 23.11
N ASP A 9 -7.69 -2.07 21.90
CA ASP A 9 -8.20 -2.71 20.69
C ASP A 9 -7.20 -3.74 20.20
N ARG A 10 -7.69 -4.93 19.87
CA ARG A 10 -6.86 -6.08 19.51
C ARG A 10 -7.18 -6.55 18.10
N ALA A 11 -6.16 -7.02 17.40
CA ALA A 11 -6.29 -7.70 16.13
C ALA A 11 -5.73 -9.13 16.24
N LYS A 12 -6.36 -10.07 15.55
CA LYS A 12 -5.86 -11.44 15.47
C LYS A 12 -4.81 -11.54 14.37
N ASN A 13 -3.68 -12.14 14.70
CA ASN A 13 -2.65 -12.51 13.73
C ASN A 13 -3.04 -13.82 13.00
N VAL A 14 -2.21 -14.27 12.05
CA VAL A 14 -2.45 -15.49 11.25
C VAL A 14 -2.55 -16.76 12.09
N TYR A 15 -2.00 -16.77 13.29
CA TYR A 15 -2.06 -17.89 14.24
C TYR A 15 -3.27 -17.81 15.18
N GLY A 16 -4.15 -16.82 15.00
CA GLY A 16 -5.31 -16.60 15.85
C GLY A 16 -5.01 -15.94 17.21
N LYS A 17 -3.74 -15.57 17.46
CA LYS A 17 -3.34 -14.86 18.67
C LYS A 17 -3.73 -13.39 18.57
N GLU A 18 -4.25 -12.84 19.66
CA GLU A 18 -4.62 -11.43 19.74
C GLU A 18 -3.44 -10.56 20.13
N ASP A 19 -3.11 -9.60 19.26
CA ASP A 19 -2.11 -8.58 19.50
C ASP A 19 -2.79 -7.21 19.70
N THR A 20 -2.28 -6.46 20.67
CA THR A 20 -2.80 -5.11 20.97
C THR A 20 -2.32 -4.13 19.91
N MET A 21 -3.26 -3.44 19.24
CA MET A 21 -2.97 -2.46 18.19
C MET A 21 -3.08 -1.03 18.71
N ILE A 22 -4.15 -0.72 19.42
CA ILE A 22 -4.45 0.62 19.93
C ILE A 22 -4.64 0.53 21.43
N THR A 23 -4.10 1.53 22.15
CA THR A 23 -4.30 1.64 23.60
C THR A 23 -4.68 3.03 24.01
N ILE A 24 -5.55 3.12 25.01
CA ILE A 24 -5.81 4.33 25.78
C ILE A 24 -5.56 3.96 27.23
N GLN A 25 -4.64 4.67 27.87
CA GLN A 25 -4.23 4.41 29.25
C GLN A 25 -4.45 5.67 30.06
N LEU A 26 -5.25 5.56 31.12
CA LEU A 26 -5.37 6.61 32.13
C LEU A 26 -4.37 6.33 33.25
N ASP A 27 -3.40 7.22 33.40
CA ASP A 27 -2.36 7.12 34.41
C ASP A 27 -2.67 8.13 35.55
N CYS A 28 -2.89 7.59 36.74
CA CYS A 28 -3.18 8.37 37.94
C CYS A 28 -1.93 8.54 38.82
N ALA A 29 -0.81 7.92 38.48
CA ALA A 29 0.38 7.92 39.30
C ALA A 29 1.46 8.88 38.81
N ILE A 30 1.54 9.10 37.48
CA ILE A 30 2.62 9.91 36.89
C ILE A 30 2.57 11.38 37.37
N ALA A 31 1.37 11.95 37.49
CA ALA A 31 1.21 13.31 37.98
C ALA A 31 1.68 13.47 39.44
N GLU A 32 1.54 12.42 40.24
CA GLU A 32 2.03 12.39 41.62
C GLU A 32 3.56 12.27 41.68
N ASN A 33 4.12 11.35 40.89
CA ASN A 33 5.56 11.05 40.87
C ASN A 33 6.40 12.25 40.37
N PHE A 34 5.86 13.06 39.45
CA PHE A 34 6.53 14.21 38.88
C PHE A 34 6.07 15.54 39.42
N ASP A 35 5.26 15.51 40.49
CA ASP A 35 4.66 16.69 41.14
C ASP A 35 4.00 17.67 40.15
N MET A 36 3.27 17.09 39.16
CA MET A 36 2.57 17.86 38.14
C MET A 36 1.29 18.48 38.74
N TYR A 37 1.03 19.74 38.44
CA TYR A 37 -0.20 20.41 38.82
C TYR A 37 -0.64 21.45 37.76
N TYR A 38 -1.90 21.78 37.77
CA TYR A 38 -2.46 22.94 37.06
C TYR A 38 -3.22 23.82 38.04
N ILE A 39 -3.45 25.08 37.66
CA ILE A 39 -4.27 26.01 38.44
C ILE A 39 -5.68 25.95 37.88
N ASP A 40 -6.64 25.64 38.71
CA ASP A 40 -8.04 25.58 38.33
C ASP A 40 -8.69 26.99 38.26
N GLN A 41 -9.98 27.04 37.93
CA GLN A 41 -10.73 28.29 37.80
C GLN A 41 -10.85 29.08 39.13
N ASN A 42 -10.64 28.40 40.24
CA ASN A 42 -10.68 28.99 41.57
C ASN A 42 -9.30 29.46 42.06
N GLY A 43 -8.26 29.29 41.25
CA GLY A 43 -6.88 29.58 41.61
C GLY A 43 -6.20 28.51 42.48
N GLU A 44 -6.81 27.33 42.62
CA GLU A 44 -6.27 26.23 43.42
C GLU A 44 -5.42 25.29 42.57
N LYS A 45 -4.38 24.70 43.21
CA LYS A 45 -3.54 23.69 42.58
C LYS A 45 -4.26 22.35 42.54
N GLN A 46 -4.47 21.82 41.32
CA GLN A 46 -5.09 20.54 41.12
C GLN A 46 -4.12 19.58 40.38
N ARG A 47 -4.19 18.28 40.68
CA ARG A 47 -3.39 17.27 39.99
C ARG A 47 -4.07 16.85 38.67
N PRO A 48 -3.36 16.90 37.53
CA PRO A 48 -3.91 16.44 36.27
C PRO A 48 -3.98 14.91 36.20
N TYR A 49 -4.90 14.40 35.40
CA TYR A 49 -4.83 13.02 34.91
C TYR A 49 -4.02 12.98 33.61
N VAL A 50 -3.17 11.97 33.45
CA VAL A 50 -2.39 11.81 32.24
C VAL A 50 -3.00 10.69 31.39
N ILE A 51 -3.35 11.01 30.15
CA ILE A 51 -3.90 10.05 29.20
C ILE A 51 -2.86 9.75 28.14
N HIS A 52 -2.39 8.50 28.10
CA HIS A 52 -1.54 8.00 27.04
C HIS A 52 -2.43 7.38 25.97
N ARG A 53 -2.34 7.85 24.74
CA ARG A 53 -3.08 7.30 23.61
C ARG A 53 -2.15 6.96 22.47
N THR A 54 -2.27 5.74 21.95
CA THR A 54 -1.66 5.35 20.68
C THR A 54 -2.75 5.21 19.62
N SER A 55 -2.54 5.81 18.44
CA SER A 55 -3.50 5.72 17.33
C SER A 55 -3.24 4.51 16.43
N MET A 56 -1.99 4.11 16.29
CA MET A 56 -1.59 2.97 15.46
C MET A 56 -0.71 1.95 16.22
N GLY A 57 -0.49 2.16 17.50
CA GLY A 57 0.46 1.36 18.27
C GLY A 57 1.90 1.65 17.83
N CYS A 58 2.63 0.60 17.55
CA CYS A 58 3.98 0.64 16.98
C CYS A 58 3.88 0.44 15.48
N TYR A 59 4.58 1.25 14.69
CA TYR A 59 4.56 1.17 13.22
C TYR A 59 4.98 -0.22 12.71
N GLU A 60 6.02 -0.78 13.29
CA GLU A 60 6.55 -2.08 12.91
C GLU A 60 5.52 -3.19 13.14
N ARG A 61 4.82 -3.17 14.27
CA ARG A 61 3.77 -4.15 14.59
C ARG A 61 2.59 -4.04 13.64
N THR A 62 2.15 -2.82 13.35
CA THR A 62 1.04 -2.58 12.42
C THR A 62 1.43 -3.02 11.02
N LEU A 63 2.63 -2.69 10.56
CA LEU A 63 3.14 -3.12 9.26
C LEU A 63 3.26 -4.65 9.18
N ALA A 64 3.80 -5.30 10.20
CA ALA A 64 3.89 -6.76 10.26
C ALA A 64 2.50 -7.41 10.15
N TRP A 65 1.53 -6.92 10.90
CA TRP A 65 0.15 -7.41 10.85
C TRP A 65 -0.48 -7.20 9.46
N LEU A 66 -0.24 -6.05 8.81
CA LEU A 66 -0.72 -5.79 7.45
C LEU A 66 -0.08 -6.74 6.42
N ILE A 67 1.23 -7.00 6.53
CA ILE A 67 1.94 -7.95 5.68
C ILE A 67 1.34 -9.35 5.82
N GLU A 68 1.09 -9.80 7.05
CA GLU A 68 0.44 -11.08 7.31
C GLU A 68 -0.99 -11.12 6.74
N LYS A 69 -1.81 -10.11 7.05
CA LYS A 69 -3.20 -10.05 6.61
C LYS A 69 -3.37 -10.10 5.11
N TYR A 70 -2.53 -9.39 4.37
CA TYR A 70 -2.59 -9.31 2.91
C TYR A 70 -1.62 -10.28 2.22
N ALA A 71 -0.86 -11.07 2.99
CA ALA A 71 0.22 -11.91 2.46
C ALA A 71 1.16 -11.11 1.53
N GLY A 72 1.41 -9.83 1.87
CA GLY A 72 2.16 -8.88 1.05
C GLY A 72 1.45 -8.34 -0.19
N LYS A 73 0.22 -8.78 -0.50
CA LYS A 73 -0.60 -8.30 -1.63
C LYS A 73 -1.43 -7.08 -1.20
N PHE A 74 -0.79 -5.98 -0.86
CA PHE A 74 -1.48 -4.79 -0.39
C PHE A 74 -2.53 -4.29 -1.39
N PRO A 75 -3.66 -3.74 -0.91
CA PRO A 75 -4.58 -2.97 -1.77
C PRO A 75 -3.84 -1.81 -2.43
N THR A 76 -4.31 -1.36 -3.58
CA THR A 76 -3.66 -0.31 -4.37
C THR A 76 -3.41 0.96 -3.56
N TRP A 77 -4.38 1.40 -2.76
CA TRP A 77 -4.28 2.61 -1.93
C TRP A 77 -3.23 2.52 -0.80
N LEU A 78 -2.83 1.31 -0.40
CA LEU A 78 -1.85 1.05 0.67
C LEU A 78 -0.48 0.63 0.11
N CYS A 79 -0.39 0.38 -1.19
CA CYS A 79 0.83 -0.10 -1.82
C CYS A 79 1.83 1.06 -1.98
N PRO A 80 3.12 0.89 -1.59
CA PRO A 80 4.14 1.93 -1.74
C PRO A 80 4.52 2.19 -3.19
N GLU A 81 4.32 1.23 -4.07
CA GLU A 81 4.42 1.35 -5.52
C GLU A 81 3.12 0.83 -6.13
N GLN A 82 2.32 1.73 -6.70
CA GLN A 82 0.98 1.41 -7.20
C GLN A 82 1.01 0.96 -8.65
N VAL A 83 1.91 1.55 -9.43
CA VAL A 83 2.04 1.31 -10.88
C VAL A 83 3.51 1.23 -11.26
N ARG A 84 3.86 0.22 -12.06
CA ARG A 84 5.16 0.16 -12.71
C ARG A 84 5.00 0.24 -14.23
N VAL A 85 5.69 1.18 -14.86
CA VAL A 85 5.72 1.32 -16.31
C VAL A 85 6.87 0.48 -16.86
N LEU A 86 6.56 -0.39 -17.82
CA LEU A 86 7.47 -1.37 -18.38
C LEU A 86 7.65 -1.11 -19.89
N PRO A 87 8.69 -0.39 -20.32
CA PRO A 87 9.01 -0.26 -21.74
C PRO A 87 9.49 -1.60 -22.29
N ILE A 88 8.98 -1.97 -23.49
CA ILE A 88 9.35 -3.21 -24.19
C ILE A 88 10.82 -3.17 -24.63
N SER A 89 11.30 -2.00 -25.02
CA SER A 89 12.70 -1.75 -25.38
C SER A 89 13.14 -0.34 -24.94
N GLU A 90 14.44 -0.10 -24.93
CA GLU A 90 15.03 1.21 -24.59
C GLU A 90 14.51 2.36 -25.48
N LYS A 91 14.08 2.05 -26.72
CA LYS A 91 13.52 3.02 -27.66
C LYS A 91 12.24 3.71 -27.12
N PHE A 92 11.52 3.05 -26.22
CA PHE A 92 10.27 3.54 -25.64
C PHE A 92 10.44 4.06 -24.21
N ALA A 93 11.70 4.23 -23.77
CA ALA A 93 12.01 4.74 -22.44
C ALA A 93 11.49 6.17 -22.23
N ASP A 94 11.62 7.04 -23.25
CA ASP A 94 11.15 8.43 -23.18
C ASP A 94 9.63 8.49 -23.00
N TYR A 95 8.88 7.69 -23.77
CA TYR A 95 7.42 7.59 -23.63
C TYR A 95 7.03 7.02 -22.25
N ALA A 96 7.74 6.01 -21.76
CA ALA A 96 7.52 5.46 -20.43
C ALA A 96 7.73 6.51 -19.32
N GLU A 97 8.72 7.39 -19.47
CA GLU A 97 8.96 8.49 -18.54
C GLU A 97 7.87 9.56 -18.63
N GLU A 98 7.35 9.86 -19.80
CA GLU A 98 6.19 10.76 -19.98
C GLU A 98 4.97 10.22 -19.25
N VAL A 99 4.64 8.94 -19.47
CA VAL A 99 3.54 8.25 -18.77
C VAL A 99 3.75 8.31 -17.26
N ASN A 100 4.95 8.03 -16.77
CA ASN A 100 5.30 8.07 -15.35
C ASN A 100 5.16 9.49 -14.76
N LYS A 101 5.57 10.52 -15.49
CA LYS A 101 5.40 11.91 -15.06
C LYS A 101 3.92 12.27 -14.92
N GLU A 102 3.09 11.83 -15.86
CA GLU A 102 1.65 12.10 -15.81
C GLU A 102 0.98 11.36 -14.63
N LEU A 103 1.34 10.10 -14.39
CA LEU A 103 0.89 9.36 -13.22
C LEU A 103 1.26 10.08 -11.90
N LYS A 104 2.52 10.54 -11.77
CA LYS A 104 2.99 11.28 -10.59
C LYS A 104 2.30 12.63 -10.40
N ARG A 105 1.98 13.35 -11.49
CA ARG A 105 1.20 14.61 -11.43
C ARG A 105 -0.18 14.39 -10.82
N ASN A 106 -0.77 13.22 -11.07
CA ASN A 106 -2.07 12.82 -10.51
C ASN A 106 -1.95 12.14 -9.13
N GLY A 107 -0.77 12.19 -8.49
CA GLY A 107 -0.56 11.67 -7.13
C GLY A 107 -0.43 10.14 -7.04
N ILE A 108 -0.25 9.44 -8.17
CA ILE A 108 -0.08 8.00 -8.22
C ILE A 108 1.40 7.66 -8.01
N LEU A 109 1.67 6.73 -7.08
CA LEU A 109 3.02 6.26 -6.77
C LEU A 109 3.49 5.30 -7.86
N SER A 110 4.28 5.80 -8.80
CA SER A 110 4.71 5.04 -9.97
C SER A 110 6.22 5.08 -10.19
N THR A 111 6.74 4.02 -10.80
CA THR A 111 8.14 3.90 -11.22
C THR A 111 8.23 3.42 -12.66
N VAL A 112 9.41 3.57 -13.27
CA VAL A 112 9.73 3.03 -14.59
C VAL A 112 10.84 2.00 -14.45
N ASP A 113 10.70 0.87 -15.13
CA ASP A 113 11.75 -0.16 -15.20
C ASP A 113 12.53 -0.01 -16.52
N ASN A 114 13.56 0.83 -16.49
CA ASN A 114 14.42 1.11 -17.63
C ASN A 114 15.56 0.08 -17.84
N ARG A 115 15.54 -1.05 -17.11
CA ARG A 115 16.58 -2.07 -17.29
C ARG A 115 16.53 -2.68 -18.68
N SER A 116 17.70 -3.02 -19.21
CA SER A 116 17.84 -3.69 -20.52
C SER A 116 17.55 -5.19 -20.41
N GLU A 117 16.31 -5.54 -20.01
CA GLU A 117 15.84 -6.90 -19.79
C GLU A 117 14.62 -7.22 -20.67
N LYS A 118 14.41 -8.51 -20.97
CA LYS A 118 13.24 -8.97 -21.72
C LYS A 118 11.95 -8.60 -20.95
N ILE A 119 10.93 -8.17 -21.68
CA ILE A 119 9.64 -7.74 -21.09
C ILE A 119 9.01 -8.83 -20.21
N GLY A 120 9.10 -10.10 -20.60
CA GLY A 120 8.60 -11.23 -19.81
C GLY A 120 9.28 -11.32 -18.43
N TYR A 121 10.58 -11.07 -18.35
CA TYR A 121 11.32 -11.04 -17.10
C TYR A 121 10.86 -9.88 -16.20
N LYS A 122 10.73 -8.67 -16.76
CA LYS A 122 10.22 -7.49 -16.03
C LYS A 122 8.82 -7.74 -15.47
N ILE A 123 7.92 -8.32 -16.27
CA ILE A 123 6.55 -8.67 -15.83
C ILE A 123 6.59 -9.70 -14.70
N ARG A 124 7.41 -10.76 -14.84
CA ARG A 124 7.55 -11.80 -13.81
C ARG A 124 8.03 -11.20 -12.48
N GLU A 125 9.06 -10.37 -12.54
CA GLU A 125 9.61 -9.73 -11.35
C GLU A 125 8.58 -8.81 -10.66
N ALA A 126 7.86 -7.97 -11.43
CA ALA A 126 6.80 -7.13 -10.93
C ALA A 126 5.66 -7.96 -10.27
N ARG A 127 5.34 -9.13 -10.82
CA ARG A 127 4.39 -10.08 -10.20
C ARG A 127 4.91 -10.66 -8.88
N LEU A 128 6.20 -11.04 -8.84
CA LEU A 128 6.82 -11.54 -7.61
C LEU A 128 6.82 -10.48 -6.49
N GLN A 129 6.98 -9.21 -6.87
CA GLN A 129 6.87 -8.07 -5.95
C GLN A 129 5.42 -7.71 -5.61
N LYS A 130 4.44 -8.43 -6.19
CA LYS A 130 3.00 -8.29 -5.91
C LYS A 130 2.44 -6.90 -6.20
N LEU A 131 2.97 -6.23 -7.23
CA LEU A 131 2.51 -4.91 -7.64
C LEU A 131 1.04 -4.95 -8.08
N PRO A 132 0.24 -3.92 -7.76
CA PRO A 132 -1.16 -3.84 -8.18
C PRO A 132 -1.31 -3.74 -9.70
N TYR A 133 -0.56 -2.85 -10.33
CA TYR A 133 -0.65 -2.57 -11.76
C TYR A 133 0.71 -2.49 -12.45
N MET A 134 0.74 -2.94 -13.69
CA MET A 134 1.85 -2.78 -14.62
C MET A 134 1.31 -2.18 -15.91
N LEU A 135 1.99 -1.17 -16.45
CA LEU A 135 1.69 -0.58 -17.75
C LEU A 135 2.80 -0.95 -18.71
N VAL A 136 2.47 -1.77 -19.68
CA VAL A 136 3.42 -2.13 -20.75
C VAL A 136 3.28 -1.12 -21.88
N VAL A 137 4.42 -0.60 -22.34
CA VAL A 137 4.47 0.42 -23.39
C VAL A 137 5.44 -0.01 -24.49
N GLY A 138 4.97 0.06 -25.73
CA GLY A 138 5.70 -0.29 -26.95
C GLY A 138 5.33 0.66 -28.09
N ALA A 139 5.60 0.24 -29.33
CA ALA A 139 5.37 1.05 -30.51
C ALA A 139 3.90 1.41 -30.71
N GLN A 140 2.99 0.45 -30.54
CA GLN A 140 1.55 0.69 -30.72
C GLN A 140 0.99 1.64 -29.64
N GLU A 141 1.45 1.48 -28.41
CA GLU A 141 1.03 2.33 -27.31
C GLU A 141 1.53 3.76 -27.50
N GLN A 142 2.77 3.94 -27.96
CA GLN A 142 3.33 5.25 -28.25
C GLN A 142 2.61 5.95 -29.40
N GLU A 143 2.29 5.23 -30.50
CA GLU A 143 1.57 5.81 -31.65
C GLU A 143 0.12 6.19 -31.32
N THR A 144 -0.53 5.41 -30.48
CA THR A 144 -1.96 5.62 -30.14
C THR A 144 -2.17 6.42 -28.86
N GLY A 145 -1.11 6.77 -28.12
CA GLY A 145 -1.22 7.45 -26.82
C GLY A 145 -1.88 6.60 -25.74
N LYS A 146 -1.83 5.28 -25.88
CA LYS A 146 -2.44 4.30 -24.97
C LYS A 146 -1.39 3.59 -24.11
N VAL A 147 -1.87 2.80 -23.16
CA VAL A 147 -1.06 1.94 -22.32
C VAL A 147 -1.71 0.56 -22.21
N SER A 148 -0.91 -0.50 -22.32
CA SER A 148 -1.40 -1.87 -22.09
C SER A 148 -1.40 -2.15 -20.61
N VAL A 149 -2.59 -2.27 -20.01
CA VAL A 149 -2.79 -2.40 -18.56
C VAL A 149 -2.77 -3.86 -18.17
N ARG A 150 -1.94 -4.19 -17.20
CA ARG A 150 -1.94 -5.50 -16.53
C ARG A 150 -2.13 -5.32 -15.04
N SER A 151 -3.19 -5.90 -14.49
CA SER A 151 -3.46 -5.85 -13.07
C SER A 151 -3.17 -7.17 -12.39
N ARG A 152 -2.89 -7.11 -11.10
CA ARG A 152 -2.82 -8.32 -10.25
C ARG A 152 -4.21 -8.95 -10.06
N PHE A 153 -5.26 -8.18 -10.28
CA PHE A 153 -6.64 -8.58 -9.97
C PHE A 153 -7.30 -9.34 -11.12
N ALA A 154 -7.21 -8.81 -12.33
CA ALA A 154 -7.87 -9.33 -13.52
C ALA A 154 -6.88 -9.87 -14.61
N GLY A 155 -5.59 -9.71 -14.40
CA GLY A 155 -4.58 -10.12 -15.38
C GLY A 155 -4.37 -9.07 -16.48
N ASP A 156 -4.43 -9.47 -17.74
CA ASP A 156 -4.31 -8.57 -18.89
C ASP A 156 -5.66 -7.90 -19.17
N GLU A 157 -5.70 -6.57 -18.96
CA GLU A 157 -6.92 -5.75 -19.17
C GLU A 157 -6.91 -5.06 -20.54
N GLY A 158 -5.90 -5.31 -21.35
CA GLY A 158 -5.75 -4.75 -22.70
C GLY A 158 -5.30 -3.28 -22.73
N ALA A 159 -5.37 -2.68 -23.92
CA ALA A 159 -4.96 -1.30 -24.16
C ALA A 159 -6.07 -0.33 -23.74
N LYS A 160 -5.73 0.64 -22.89
CA LYS A 160 -6.62 1.72 -22.42
C LYS A 160 -5.99 3.07 -22.70
N SER A 161 -6.79 4.14 -22.74
CA SER A 161 -6.23 5.49 -22.74
C SER A 161 -5.57 5.75 -21.37
N LEU A 162 -4.53 6.57 -21.36
CA LEU A 162 -3.85 6.92 -20.11
C LEU A 162 -4.79 7.64 -19.14
N ASP A 163 -5.63 8.53 -19.66
CA ASP A 163 -6.57 9.33 -18.87
C ASP A 163 -7.65 8.44 -18.21
N ASP A 164 -8.21 7.47 -18.95
CA ASP A 164 -9.19 6.52 -18.41
C ASP A 164 -8.58 5.67 -17.29
N PHE A 165 -7.32 5.22 -17.48
CA PHE A 165 -6.62 4.48 -16.44
C PHE A 165 -6.37 5.33 -15.20
N ILE A 166 -5.91 6.58 -15.36
CA ILE A 166 -5.68 7.52 -14.26
C ILE A 166 -6.98 7.78 -13.49
N ALA A 167 -8.08 8.03 -14.22
CA ALA A 167 -9.37 8.24 -13.57
C ALA A 167 -9.81 7.04 -12.74
N ALA A 168 -9.73 5.83 -13.31
CA ALA A 168 -10.13 4.60 -12.64
C ALA A 168 -9.27 4.30 -11.39
N ILE A 169 -7.93 4.37 -11.49
CA ILE A 169 -7.04 4.09 -10.35
C ILE A 169 -7.16 5.16 -9.26
N THR A 170 -7.38 6.42 -9.64
CA THR A 170 -7.58 7.52 -8.68
C THR A 170 -8.87 7.31 -7.88
N GLU A 171 -9.94 6.89 -8.53
CA GLU A 171 -11.20 6.54 -7.86
C GLU A 171 -11.03 5.34 -6.92
N GLU A 172 -10.35 4.28 -7.36
CA GLU A 172 -10.02 3.11 -6.54
C GLU A 172 -9.25 3.51 -5.28
N ILE A 173 -8.22 4.35 -5.43
CA ILE A 173 -7.40 4.85 -4.31
C ILE A 173 -8.24 5.70 -3.35
N LYS A 174 -9.04 6.62 -3.88
CA LYS A 174 -9.91 7.53 -3.11
C LYS A 174 -10.94 6.76 -2.29
N ASN A 175 -11.54 5.75 -2.88
CA ASN A 175 -12.54 4.89 -2.23
C ASN A 175 -11.90 3.85 -1.31
N ARG A 176 -10.56 3.73 -1.27
CA ARG A 176 -9.80 2.72 -0.52
C ARG A 176 -10.30 1.30 -0.79
N GLU A 177 -10.52 0.98 -2.06
CA GLU A 177 -11.07 -0.30 -2.45
C GLU A 177 -10.13 -1.46 -2.12
N ASN A 178 -10.73 -2.55 -1.64
CA ASN A 178 -10.04 -3.82 -1.43
C ASN A 178 -10.48 -4.80 -2.52
N ARG A 179 -9.96 -4.59 -3.75
CA ARG A 179 -10.26 -5.49 -4.86
C ARG A 179 -9.79 -6.91 -4.55
N LYS A 180 -10.67 -7.87 -4.76
CA LYS A 180 -10.34 -9.28 -4.70
C LYS A 180 -9.75 -9.71 -6.04
N VAL A 181 -8.88 -10.71 -6.02
CA VAL A 181 -8.38 -11.34 -7.24
C VAL A 181 -9.51 -12.13 -7.87
N GLU A 182 -10.02 -11.65 -9.00
CA GLU A 182 -11.14 -12.28 -9.72
C GLU A 182 -10.70 -13.55 -10.46
N VAL A 183 -9.46 -13.53 -10.92
CA VAL A 183 -8.82 -14.71 -11.53
C VAL A 183 -7.90 -15.30 -10.48
N CYS A 184 -8.26 -16.46 -9.93
CA CYS A 184 -7.29 -17.33 -9.34
C CYS A 184 -6.36 -17.73 -10.50
N LEU A 185 -5.29 -16.97 -10.71
CA LEU A 185 -4.17 -17.43 -11.48
C LEU A 185 -3.58 -18.56 -10.62
N LEU A 186 -4.27 -19.70 -10.66
CA LEU A 186 -3.65 -20.96 -10.43
C LEU A 186 -2.34 -20.85 -11.20
N TYR A 187 -1.27 -21.12 -10.55
CA TYR A 187 0.00 -21.49 -11.10
C TYR A 187 -0.32 -22.52 -12.21
N THR A 188 -0.64 -22.03 -13.39
CA THR A 188 -0.65 -22.91 -14.54
C THR A 188 0.81 -23.19 -14.81
N SER A 189 1.14 -24.44 -14.83
CA SER A 189 2.43 -25.02 -15.17
C SER A 189 2.98 -24.57 -16.53
N ASP A 190 2.27 -23.73 -17.23
CA ASP A 190 2.64 -23.19 -18.55
C ASP A 190 3.85 -22.25 -18.54
N ALA A 191 4.38 -21.90 -17.36
CA ALA A 191 5.66 -21.19 -17.28
C ALA A 191 6.87 -22.12 -17.30
N ALA A 192 6.66 -23.42 -17.29
CA ALA A 192 7.75 -24.42 -17.33
C ALA A 192 8.03 -24.93 -18.75
N ASP A 193 7.11 -24.75 -19.71
CA ASP A 193 7.21 -25.29 -21.06
C ASP A 193 7.78 -24.31 -22.11
N GLU A 194 8.12 -23.07 -21.73
CA GLU A 194 8.81 -22.11 -22.60
C GLU A 194 10.33 -22.07 -22.40
N LEU A 195 10.92 -23.11 -21.83
CA LEU A 195 12.37 -23.22 -21.62
C LEU A 195 12.94 -24.47 -22.35
N ASP A 196 12.62 -24.64 -23.65
CA ASP A 196 13.42 -25.44 -24.56
C ASP A 196 13.86 -24.61 -25.78
#